data_9b25948ce1bde30cf492ccb87ea585d8
#
_entry.id   9b25948ce1bde30cf492ccb87ea585d8
#
_cell.length_a   1.000
_cell.length_b   1.000
_cell.length_c   1.000
_cell.angle_alpha   90.00
_cell.angle_beta   90.00
_cell.angle_gamma   90.00
#
_symmetry.space_group_name_H-M   'P 1'
#
loop_
_entity.id
_entity.type
_entity.pdbx_description
1 polymer ?
#
loop_
_entity_poly.entity_id
_entity_poly.type
_entity_poly.pdbx_seq_one_letter_code
_entity_poly.pdbx_strand_id
1 'polypeptide(L)'
;MSEEKSAVPAWEQRFRAARVSLPDWAEDAPDRALYVSNATGTYEVYAWDRATGTHRRVTDRPNGTTDAELSPDGASVWWFDDHDGDEFGVWRRQPFAGGPDEEAVPGLAPSYSAGLALGRDGTVVVGRSTDEDGTTLHLRRPGAAEAVEIYRHEEYGGVGDLSYDSTLLAIDHTEHGDAMHSAIRVVRLSGGANGGTSPNGPVIETVAELDEVTGRDEPRGVACLGFAPVEGDTRLLVAHQRTGRWEPMIWDVATGAETALPLRDEHGRELPGDVSAQWRPGATALLVEHEYEARSELFSYDLADGRLTRLDTPRGTVSGATARPDGTVEYLWSSAAEPAAVRSTAGAVVLRAPGAVPPGSVPVEDVWVDGPGGRVHALVQRPAGAGEGPHPTVFEIHGGPTHHDSDSFTAGPAAWLDHGFAVVRVNYRGSTGYGQAWTDALRERVGLIELEDIAAVRAWAVDSGLADPRRLVLTGGSWGGYLTLLGLGVQPEHWALGVAAVPVADYHTAYADEMEALKSLDRTLFGGTPQEVPERFTASSPLTYVEQVRVPVYISAGVNDPRCPIQQIENYVQRLEELGKPHEVYRYDAGHGSLVVEERIRQLRLEIDFVRRHLDAADAGDGGTA
;
A
#
# COMPACT_ATOMS: atom_id res chain seq x y z
N MET A 1 33.20 -10.71 36.39
CA MET A 1 33.03 -10.82 34.92
C MET A 1 31.85 -9.96 34.55
N SER A 2 32.10 -8.77 34.02
CA SER A 2 31.05 -7.92 33.46
C SER A 2 30.59 -8.62 32.15
N GLU A 3 29.34 -9.06 32.06
CA GLU A 3 28.75 -9.40 30.79
C GLU A 3 28.83 -8.17 29.89
N GLU A 4 29.72 -8.20 28.91
CA GLU A 4 29.65 -7.28 27.79
C GLU A 4 28.27 -7.53 27.14
N LYS A 5 27.32 -6.62 27.33
CA LYS A 5 26.09 -6.61 26.56
C LYS A 5 26.53 -6.52 25.10
N SER A 6 26.38 -7.62 24.37
CA SER A 6 26.60 -7.65 22.92
C SER A 6 25.86 -6.47 22.30
N ALA A 7 26.52 -5.67 21.49
CA ALA A 7 25.89 -4.55 20.82
C ALA A 7 24.76 -5.08 19.92
N VAL A 8 23.61 -4.40 19.93
CA VAL A 8 22.47 -4.75 19.06
C VAL A 8 22.95 -4.73 17.61
N PRO A 9 22.74 -5.81 16.82
CA PRO A 9 23.21 -5.85 15.44
C PRO A 9 22.53 -4.79 14.57
N ALA A 10 23.19 -4.36 13.49
CA ALA A 10 22.72 -3.24 12.65
C ALA A 10 21.31 -3.47 12.09
N TRP A 11 21.00 -4.70 11.67
CA TRP A 11 19.67 -5.04 11.17
C TRP A 11 18.56 -4.85 12.22
N GLU A 12 18.78 -5.24 13.49
CA GLU A 12 17.82 -5.00 14.57
C GLU A 12 17.70 -3.51 14.91
N GLN A 13 18.83 -2.77 14.87
CA GLN A 13 18.81 -1.32 15.09
C GLN A 13 17.90 -0.62 14.08
N ARG A 14 17.83 -1.09 12.81
CA ARG A 14 16.94 -0.53 11.78
C ARG A 14 15.46 -0.74 12.09
N PHE A 15 15.10 -1.86 12.70
CA PHE A 15 13.73 -2.10 13.15
C PHE A 15 13.36 -1.29 14.39
N ARG A 16 14.28 -1.21 15.36
CA ARG A 16 14.08 -0.49 16.64
C ARG A 16 14.13 1.02 16.49
N ALA A 17 14.77 1.53 15.45
CA ALA A 17 14.83 2.96 15.23
C ALA A 17 13.44 3.53 15.05
N ALA A 18 13.17 4.63 15.77
CA ALA A 18 11.93 5.33 15.62
C ALA A 18 11.80 5.89 14.20
N ARG A 19 10.60 5.80 13.66
CA ARG A 19 10.20 6.31 12.34
C ARG A 19 9.04 7.26 12.51
N VAL A 20 8.88 8.16 11.57
CA VAL A 20 7.75 9.08 11.48
C VAL A 20 7.20 9.06 10.05
N SER A 21 5.89 9.11 9.90
CA SER A 21 5.26 9.34 8.61
C SER A 21 5.39 10.81 8.19
N LEU A 22 5.01 11.13 6.96
CA LEU A 22 4.74 12.52 6.58
C LEU A 22 3.62 13.05 7.49
N PRO A 23 3.81 14.23 8.11
CA PRO A 23 2.72 14.82 8.88
C PRO A 23 1.57 15.28 7.99
N ASP A 24 0.35 14.89 8.34
CA ASP A 24 -0.88 15.44 7.80
C ASP A 24 -1.31 16.63 8.66
N TRP A 25 -1.60 17.78 8.05
CA TRP A 25 -1.90 19.03 8.74
C TRP A 25 -3.35 19.48 8.50
N ALA A 26 -3.95 20.08 9.54
CA ALA A 26 -5.30 20.62 9.44
C ALA A 26 -5.34 21.83 8.49
N GLU A 27 -6.25 21.80 7.52
CA GLU A 27 -6.33 22.80 6.45
C GLU A 27 -6.55 24.24 6.97
N ASP A 28 -7.43 24.40 7.98
CA ASP A 28 -7.76 25.69 8.58
C ASP A 28 -6.91 26.00 9.83
N ALA A 29 -6.08 25.03 10.28
CA ALA A 29 -5.16 25.19 11.40
C ALA A 29 -3.80 24.54 11.09
N PRO A 30 -3.02 25.08 10.14
CA PRO A 30 -1.84 24.41 9.56
C PRO A 30 -0.67 24.19 10.54
N ASP A 31 -0.74 24.73 11.75
CA ASP A 31 0.19 24.40 12.83
C ASP A 31 -0.19 23.13 13.62
N ARG A 32 -1.34 22.55 13.35
CA ARG A 32 -1.77 21.27 13.92
C ARG A 32 -1.63 20.17 12.88
N ALA A 33 -0.96 19.10 13.27
CA ALA A 33 -0.71 17.96 12.38
C ALA A 33 -0.84 16.64 13.12
N LEU A 34 -1.09 15.57 12.36
CA LEU A 34 -0.96 14.18 12.77
C LEU A 34 0.25 13.53 12.10
N TYR A 35 0.83 12.57 12.74
CA TYR A 35 1.78 11.65 12.12
C TYR A 35 1.74 10.30 12.85
N VAL A 36 2.20 9.26 12.18
CA VAL A 36 2.36 7.91 12.74
C VAL A 36 3.82 7.70 13.15
N SER A 37 4.06 7.06 14.29
CA SER A 37 5.40 6.71 14.75
C SER A 37 5.40 5.44 15.59
N ASN A 38 6.49 4.67 15.47
CA ASN A 38 6.79 3.52 16.32
C ASN A 38 7.71 3.86 17.51
N ALA A 39 7.76 5.11 17.93
CA ALA A 39 8.66 5.59 19.00
C ALA A 39 8.48 4.87 20.34
N THR A 40 7.32 4.28 20.61
CA THR A 40 7.00 3.50 21.81
C THR A 40 7.18 1.98 21.63
N GLY A 41 7.66 1.54 20.46
CA GLY A 41 7.78 0.12 20.12
C GLY A 41 6.58 -0.45 19.36
N THR A 42 5.51 0.34 19.22
CA THR A 42 4.32 0.03 18.43
C THR A 42 3.99 1.25 17.58
N TYR A 43 3.52 1.05 16.36
CA TYR A 43 3.08 2.15 15.49
C TYR A 43 1.78 2.72 16.01
N GLU A 44 1.81 4.02 16.32
CA GLU A 44 0.73 4.76 16.94
C GLU A 44 0.57 6.14 16.30
N VAL A 45 -0.61 6.74 16.45
CA VAL A 45 -0.92 8.09 15.99
C VAL A 45 -0.43 9.12 17.01
N TYR A 46 0.18 10.18 16.51
CA TYR A 46 0.65 11.33 17.29
C TYR A 46 0.06 12.63 16.77
N ALA A 47 -0.38 13.48 17.68
CA ALA A 47 -0.74 14.86 17.41
C ALA A 47 0.48 15.76 17.64
N TRP A 48 0.70 16.70 16.71
CA TRP A 48 1.81 17.64 16.76
C TRP A 48 1.33 19.06 16.62
N ASP A 49 1.49 19.85 17.68
CA ASP A 49 1.32 21.31 17.65
C ASP A 49 2.67 21.93 17.26
N ARG A 50 2.79 22.39 16.02
CA ARG A 50 4.03 22.93 15.44
C ARG A 50 4.38 24.29 16.01
N ALA A 51 3.39 25.11 16.37
CA ALA A 51 3.63 26.43 16.96
C ALA A 51 4.32 26.36 18.32
N THR A 52 3.97 25.34 19.13
CA THR A 52 4.56 25.10 20.45
C THR A 52 5.67 24.05 20.44
N GLY A 53 5.78 23.26 19.37
CA GLY A 53 6.68 22.10 19.29
C GLY A 53 6.25 20.92 20.17
N THR A 54 4.98 20.87 20.58
CA THR A 54 4.47 19.84 21.48
C THR A 54 3.99 18.61 20.69
N HIS A 55 4.44 17.43 21.08
CA HIS A 55 4.00 16.15 20.55
C HIS A 55 3.22 15.37 21.60
N ARG A 56 2.09 14.77 21.22
CA ARG A 56 1.27 13.93 22.09
C ARG A 56 0.93 12.64 21.37
N ARG A 57 1.17 11.48 22.01
CA ARG A 57 0.63 10.21 21.54
C ARG A 57 -0.90 10.24 21.69
N VAL A 58 -1.61 9.94 20.61
CA VAL A 58 -3.09 9.92 20.53
C VAL A 58 -3.61 8.55 20.91
N THR A 59 -3.05 7.51 20.31
CA THR A 59 -3.48 6.11 20.50
C THR A 59 -2.48 5.32 21.33
N ASP A 60 -2.96 4.27 22.00
CA ASP A 60 -2.17 3.33 22.81
C ASP A 60 -2.81 1.94 22.69
N ARG A 61 -2.61 1.29 21.54
CA ARG A 61 -3.24 0.03 21.18
C ARG A 61 -2.22 -1.11 21.26
N PRO A 62 -2.61 -2.32 21.75
CA PRO A 62 -1.69 -3.46 21.82
C PRO A 62 -1.08 -3.82 20.46
N ASN A 63 -1.88 -3.80 19.39
CA ASN A 63 -1.46 -4.09 18.01
C ASN A 63 -1.23 -2.84 17.17
N GLY A 64 -1.30 -1.63 17.76
CA GLY A 64 -1.05 -0.36 17.10
C GLY A 64 -2.24 0.20 16.31
N THR A 65 -2.06 1.40 15.77
CA THR A 65 -3.03 2.10 14.92
C THR A 65 -2.29 3.05 13.98
N THR A 66 -2.64 3.04 12.70
CA THR A 66 -2.01 3.90 11.69
C THR A 66 -2.99 4.74 10.90
N ASP A 67 -4.26 4.37 10.91
CA ASP A 67 -5.31 5.04 10.15
C ASP A 67 -5.95 6.15 11.01
N ALA A 68 -5.71 7.41 10.63
CA ALA A 68 -6.17 8.58 11.36
C ALA A 68 -6.31 9.82 10.48
N GLU A 69 -7.29 10.65 10.81
CA GLU A 69 -7.64 11.90 10.14
C GLU A 69 -7.72 13.05 11.14
N LEU A 70 -7.38 14.25 10.68
CA LEU A 70 -7.53 15.47 11.46
C LEU A 70 -8.72 16.28 10.93
N SER A 71 -9.62 16.74 11.83
CA SER A 71 -10.68 17.65 11.38
C SER A 71 -10.09 18.92 10.73
N PRO A 72 -10.74 19.49 9.69
CA PRO A 72 -10.20 20.65 8.97
C PRO A 72 -9.82 21.83 9.88
N ASP A 73 -10.55 22.06 10.98
CA ASP A 73 -10.26 23.08 11.99
C ASP A 73 -9.14 22.67 12.98
N GLY A 74 -8.63 21.44 12.84
CA GLY A 74 -7.62 20.89 13.75
C GLY A 74 -8.09 20.67 15.19
N ALA A 75 -9.39 20.70 15.46
CA ALA A 75 -9.92 20.58 16.82
C ALA A 75 -9.99 19.14 17.32
N SER A 76 -10.17 18.17 16.41
CA SER A 76 -10.41 16.77 16.72
C SER A 76 -9.53 15.86 15.90
N VAL A 77 -9.05 14.79 16.54
CA VAL A 77 -8.36 13.66 15.91
C VAL A 77 -9.34 12.51 15.78
N TRP A 78 -9.45 11.96 14.59
CA TRP A 78 -10.22 10.77 14.28
C TRP A 78 -9.25 9.62 14.01
N TRP A 79 -9.57 8.41 14.44
CA TRP A 79 -8.75 7.24 14.22
C TRP A 79 -9.61 5.97 14.15
N PHE A 80 -9.17 5.00 13.37
CA PHE A 80 -9.89 3.75 13.19
C PHE A 80 -9.49 2.75 14.28
N ASP A 81 -10.47 2.20 14.96
CA ASP A 81 -10.33 1.27 16.08
C ASP A 81 -10.77 -0.12 15.64
N ASP A 82 -9.84 -0.89 15.10
CA ASP A 82 -10.02 -2.28 14.74
C ASP A 82 -9.78 -3.22 15.92
N HIS A 83 -10.13 -4.48 15.78
CA HIS A 83 -9.91 -5.50 16.80
C HIS A 83 -8.69 -6.35 16.43
N ASP A 84 -7.61 -6.20 17.19
CA ASP A 84 -6.39 -7.03 17.08
C ASP A 84 -5.75 -7.09 15.68
N GLY A 85 -5.95 -6.03 14.87
CA GLY A 85 -5.39 -5.91 13.53
C GLY A 85 -6.23 -6.59 12.44
N ASP A 86 -7.49 -6.97 12.72
CA ASP A 86 -8.41 -7.59 11.76
C ASP A 86 -9.03 -6.60 10.77
N GLU A 87 -8.66 -5.32 10.83
CA GLU A 87 -9.16 -4.23 9.98
C GLU A 87 -10.68 -4.00 10.11
N PHE A 88 -11.35 -4.65 11.07
CA PHE A 88 -12.79 -4.57 11.29
C PHE A 88 -13.10 -3.79 12.55
N GLY A 89 -13.63 -2.56 12.42
CA GLY A 89 -13.74 -1.66 13.54
C GLY A 89 -14.68 -0.49 13.34
N VAL A 90 -14.48 0.54 14.15
CA VAL A 90 -15.25 1.79 14.14
C VAL A 90 -14.33 3.00 14.19
N TRP A 91 -14.77 4.13 13.66
CA TRP A 91 -14.10 5.39 13.85
C TRP A 91 -14.32 5.92 15.26
N ARG A 92 -13.23 6.31 15.92
CA ARG A 92 -13.22 7.01 17.20
C ARG A 92 -12.71 8.43 17.02
N ARG A 93 -13.04 9.32 17.95
CA ARG A 93 -12.52 10.68 17.95
C ARG A 93 -12.15 11.16 19.35
N GLN A 94 -11.21 12.08 19.43
CA GLN A 94 -10.85 12.78 20.66
C GLN A 94 -10.42 14.22 20.34
N PRO A 95 -10.45 15.14 21.35
CA PRO A 95 -9.91 16.49 21.16
C PRO A 95 -8.40 16.45 20.80
N PHE A 96 -7.97 17.33 19.91
CA PHE A 96 -6.55 17.47 19.55
C PHE A 96 -5.65 17.69 20.78
N ALA A 97 -6.09 18.50 21.73
CA ALA A 97 -5.36 18.76 22.99
C ALA A 97 -5.31 17.57 23.96
N GLY A 98 -6.01 16.50 23.64
CA GLY A 98 -6.18 15.32 24.52
C GLY A 98 -7.48 15.36 25.32
N GLY A 99 -7.83 14.20 25.87
CA GLY A 99 -9.08 13.97 26.60
C GLY A 99 -9.57 12.55 26.33
N PRO A 100 -10.74 12.18 26.86
CA PRO A 100 -11.35 10.90 26.54
C PRO A 100 -11.70 10.85 25.05
N ASP A 101 -11.53 9.68 24.48
CA ASP A 101 -12.04 9.36 23.15
C ASP A 101 -13.49 8.86 23.25
N GLU A 102 -14.22 9.02 22.18
CA GLU A 102 -15.60 8.57 22.02
C GLU A 102 -15.82 7.93 20.65
N GLU A 103 -16.87 7.15 20.51
CA GLU A 103 -17.32 6.67 19.22
C GLU A 103 -17.65 7.87 18.32
N ALA A 104 -17.00 7.97 17.16
CA ALA A 104 -17.07 9.16 16.33
C ALA A 104 -18.44 9.36 15.69
N VAL A 105 -19.08 8.26 15.27
CA VAL A 105 -20.45 8.25 14.70
C VAL A 105 -21.26 7.17 15.42
N PRO A 106 -21.90 7.53 16.57
CA PRO A 106 -22.65 6.59 17.36
C PRO A 106 -23.75 5.87 16.57
N GLY A 107 -23.87 4.56 16.80
CA GLY A 107 -24.91 3.72 16.20
C GLY A 107 -24.51 3.08 14.85
N LEU A 108 -23.34 3.35 14.30
CA LEU A 108 -22.79 2.55 13.20
C LEU A 108 -22.11 1.30 13.77
N ALA A 109 -22.51 0.14 13.29
CA ALA A 109 -21.86 -1.12 13.66
C ALA A 109 -20.43 -1.19 13.10
N PRO A 110 -19.53 -2.02 13.70
CA PRO A 110 -18.21 -2.26 13.13
C PRO A 110 -18.27 -2.75 11.66
N SER A 111 -17.22 -2.42 10.91
CA SER A 111 -17.08 -2.81 9.48
C SER A 111 -15.63 -2.65 9.05
N TYR A 112 -15.27 -3.11 7.87
CA TYR A 112 -14.10 -2.62 7.16
C TYR A 112 -14.32 -1.15 6.78
N SER A 113 -13.24 -0.35 6.79
CA SER A 113 -13.32 1.05 6.38
C SER A 113 -13.43 1.15 4.85
N ALA A 114 -14.41 1.93 4.38
CA ALA A 114 -14.52 2.36 2.97
C ALA A 114 -14.36 3.88 2.86
N GLY A 115 -13.52 4.47 3.75
CA GLY A 115 -13.13 5.87 3.75
C GLY A 115 -13.88 6.74 4.76
N LEU A 116 -13.33 7.93 4.96
CA LEU A 116 -13.86 9.00 5.82
C LEU A 116 -13.69 10.35 5.12
N ALA A 117 -14.69 11.21 5.19
CA ALA A 117 -14.54 12.61 4.82
C ALA A 117 -15.11 13.51 5.92
N LEU A 118 -14.35 14.54 6.27
CA LEU A 118 -14.66 15.50 7.33
C LEU A 118 -14.84 16.91 6.74
N GLY A 119 -16.07 17.40 6.78
CA GLY A 119 -16.40 18.75 6.28
C GLY A 119 -16.09 19.84 7.29
N ARG A 120 -15.76 21.04 6.79
CA ARG A 120 -15.50 22.25 7.58
C ARG A 120 -16.69 22.70 8.42
N ASP A 121 -17.90 22.43 7.94
CA ASP A 121 -19.14 22.69 8.67
C ASP A 121 -19.46 21.65 9.74
N GLY A 122 -18.63 20.61 9.90
CA GLY A 122 -18.84 19.47 10.79
C GLY A 122 -19.69 18.34 10.17
N THR A 123 -19.92 18.39 8.87
CA THR A 123 -20.46 17.25 8.10
C THR A 123 -19.46 16.10 8.12
N VAL A 124 -19.96 14.88 8.26
CA VAL A 124 -19.14 13.67 8.27
C VAL A 124 -19.74 12.65 7.31
N VAL A 125 -18.91 12.05 6.47
CA VAL A 125 -19.27 10.89 5.66
C VAL A 125 -18.36 9.72 6.04
N VAL A 126 -18.98 8.60 6.42
CA VAL A 126 -18.26 7.36 6.75
C VAL A 126 -18.62 6.29 5.73
N GLY A 127 -17.62 5.72 5.09
CA GLY A 127 -17.74 4.54 4.26
C GLY A 127 -17.52 3.27 5.08
N ARG A 128 -18.34 2.27 4.82
CA ARG A 128 -18.34 0.96 5.49
C ARG A 128 -18.45 -0.15 4.44
N SER A 129 -17.74 -1.25 4.67
CA SER A 129 -17.87 -2.47 3.88
C SER A 129 -18.07 -3.68 4.79
N THR A 130 -19.01 -4.55 4.43
CA THR A 130 -19.25 -5.84 5.10
C THR A 130 -19.66 -6.88 4.06
N ASP A 131 -19.49 -8.15 4.38
CA ASP A 131 -19.91 -9.25 3.50
C ASP A 131 -21.43 -9.32 3.31
N GLU A 132 -22.19 -8.80 4.29
CA GLU A 132 -23.66 -8.85 4.27
C GLU A 132 -24.27 -7.69 3.48
N ASP A 133 -23.71 -6.49 3.64
CA ASP A 133 -24.29 -5.25 3.11
C ASP A 133 -23.58 -4.72 1.85
N GLY A 134 -22.41 -5.30 1.49
CA GLY A 134 -21.52 -4.69 0.52
C GLY A 134 -20.95 -3.37 1.06
N THR A 135 -20.79 -2.39 0.18
CA THR A 135 -20.36 -1.04 0.57
C THR A 135 -21.56 -0.13 0.86
N THR A 136 -21.49 0.58 2.00
CA THR A 136 -22.48 1.59 2.38
C THR A 136 -21.80 2.89 2.80
N LEU A 137 -22.32 4.05 2.38
CA LEU A 137 -21.84 5.36 2.85
C LEU A 137 -22.91 6.01 3.72
N HIS A 138 -22.48 6.59 4.83
CA HIS A 138 -23.34 7.17 5.85
C HIS A 138 -22.98 8.63 6.08
N LEU A 139 -23.97 9.51 5.93
CA LEU A 139 -23.85 10.95 6.14
C LEU A 139 -24.38 11.35 7.52
N ARG A 140 -23.57 12.06 8.30
CA ARG A 140 -24.01 12.75 9.51
C ARG A 140 -23.82 14.26 9.36
N ARG A 141 -24.90 15.01 9.47
CA ARG A 141 -24.89 16.48 9.45
C ARG A 141 -24.60 17.03 10.85
N PRO A 142 -24.07 18.28 10.96
CA PRO A 142 -23.89 18.95 12.25
C PRO A 142 -25.17 18.97 13.07
N GLY A 143 -25.08 18.53 14.33
CA GLY A 143 -26.22 18.47 15.25
C GLY A 143 -27.20 17.30 15.04
N ALA A 144 -27.02 16.48 14.02
CA ALA A 144 -27.79 15.24 13.88
C ALA A 144 -27.36 14.20 14.91
N ALA A 145 -28.33 13.51 15.51
CA ALA A 145 -28.08 12.45 16.49
C ALA A 145 -27.53 11.19 15.83
N GLU A 146 -27.98 10.89 14.61
CA GLU A 146 -27.67 9.67 13.87
C GLU A 146 -27.15 10.01 12.47
N ALA A 147 -26.35 9.09 11.89
CA ALA A 147 -25.99 9.14 10.47
C ALA A 147 -27.10 8.48 9.63
N VAL A 148 -27.21 8.89 8.38
CA VAL A 148 -28.19 8.35 7.41
C VAL A 148 -27.42 7.71 6.26
N GLU A 149 -27.84 6.52 5.85
CA GLU A 149 -27.30 5.87 4.66
C GLU A 149 -27.64 6.67 3.40
N ILE A 150 -26.63 6.94 2.58
CA ILE A 150 -26.74 7.76 1.36
C ILE A 150 -26.30 7.01 0.10
N TYR A 151 -25.64 5.86 0.26
CA TYR A 151 -25.19 5.01 -0.84
C TYR A 151 -25.12 3.56 -0.36
N ARG A 152 -25.44 2.63 -1.25
CA ARG A 152 -25.29 1.18 -1.04
C ARG A 152 -25.07 0.48 -2.38
N HIS A 153 -24.07 -0.41 -2.41
CA HIS A 153 -23.84 -1.31 -3.54
C HIS A 153 -23.14 -2.60 -3.05
N GLU A 154 -23.38 -3.71 -3.73
CA GLU A 154 -22.72 -4.99 -3.44
C GLU A 154 -21.23 -4.99 -3.81
N GLU A 155 -20.86 -4.30 -4.90
CA GLU A 155 -19.46 -4.09 -5.26
C GLU A 155 -18.84 -2.94 -4.48
N TYR A 156 -17.50 -2.82 -4.56
CA TYR A 156 -16.78 -1.78 -3.85
C TYR A 156 -17.24 -0.37 -4.25
N GLY A 157 -17.38 0.47 -3.25
CA GLY A 157 -17.47 1.92 -3.35
C GLY A 157 -16.76 2.56 -2.15
N GLY A 158 -16.18 3.72 -2.33
CA GLY A 158 -15.43 4.42 -1.28
C GLY A 158 -15.73 5.90 -1.26
N VAL A 159 -15.52 6.50 -0.10
CA VAL A 159 -15.53 7.95 0.04
C VAL A 159 -14.32 8.51 -0.71
N GLY A 160 -14.55 9.17 -1.84
CA GLY A 160 -13.49 9.85 -2.60
C GLY A 160 -13.09 11.16 -1.94
N ASP A 161 -13.95 12.17 -2.00
CA ASP A 161 -13.70 13.45 -1.32
C ASP A 161 -14.99 14.26 -1.15
N LEU A 162 -14.95 15.20 -0.22
CA LEU A 162 -16.04 16.14 0.10
C LEU A 162 -15.65 17.56 -0.36
N SER A 163 -16.52 18.23 -1.14
CA SER A 163 -16.25 19.60 -1.57
C SER A 163 -16.04 20.55 -0.39
N TYR A 164 -15.31 21.63 -0.61
CA TYR A 164 -14.94 22.62 0.41
C TYR A 164 -16.14 23.11 1.25
N ASP A 165 -17.30 23.29 0.63
CA ASP A 165 -18.55 23.72 1.26
C ASP A 165 -19.45 22.56 1.73
N SER A 166 -18.95 21.31 1.67
CA SER A 166 -19.66 20.08 2.05
C SER A 166 -21.00 19.86 1.31
N THR A 167 -21.14 20.41 0.10
CA THR A 167 -22.36 20.26 -0.71
C THR A 167 -22.29 19.15 -1.73
N LEU A 168 -21.09 18.73 -2.14
CA LEU A 168 -20.82 17.65 -3.08
C LEU A 168 -19.95 16.58 -2.43
N LEU A 169 -20.23 15.31 -2.75
CA LEU A 169 -19.43 14.15 -2.39
C LEU A 169 -19.05 13.41 -3.66
N ALA A 170 -17.77 13.17 -3.85
CA ALA A 170 -17.24 12.23 -4.83
C ALA A 170 -17.18 10.82 -4.22
N ILE A 171 -17.61 9.83 -4.98
CA ILE A 171 -17.62 8.42 -4.63
C ILE A 171 -16.82 7.69 -5.72
N ASP A 172 -15.72 7.05 -5.35
CA ASP A 172 -15.07 6.07 -6.22
C ASP A 172 -15.84 4.76 -6.14
N HIS A 173 -16.13 4.12 -7.26
CA HIS A 173 -16.90 2.87 -7.25
C HIS A 173 -16.51 1.91 -8.39
N THR A 174 -16.84 0.64 -8.18
CA THR A 174 -16.66 -0.44 -9.17
C THR A 174 -17.97 -1.17 -9.45
N GLU A 175 -19.12 -0.46 -9.46
CA GLU A 175 -20.46 -1.01 -9.67
C GLU A 175 -20.60 -1.85 -10.96
N HIS A 176 -19.71 -1.59 -11.94
CA HIS A 176 -19.60 -2.37 -13.19
C HIS A 176 -18.89 -3.73 -13.00
N GLY A 177 -18.35 -4.05 -11.80
CA GLY A 177 -17.73 -5.33 -11.46
C GLY A 177 -16.25 -5.46 -11.83
N ASP A 178 -15.56 -4.39 -12.27
CA ASP A 178 -14.12 -4.38 -12.54
C ASP A 178 -13.38 -3.68 -11.40
N ALA A 179 -12.84 -4.44 -10.45
CA ALA A 179 -12.14 -3.91 -9.28
C ALA A 179 -10.78 -3.26 -9.60
N MET A 180 -10.23 -3.46 -10.79
CA MET A 180 -8.97 -2.84 -11.21
C MET A 180 -9.15 -1.46 -11.84
N HIS A 181 -10.36 -1.11 -12.26
CA HIS A 181 -10.65 0.15 -12.92
C HIS A 181 -11.90 0.79 -12.28
N SER A 182 -11.70 1.78 -11.43
CA SER A 182 -12.82 2.50 -10.80
C SER A 182 -13.48 3.51 -11.74
N ALA A 183 -14.69 3.91 -11.37
CA ALA A 183 -15.44 5.05 -11.89
C ALA A 183 -15.73 6.04 -10.76
N ILE A 184 -16.11 7.26 -11.08
CA ILE A 184 -16.42 8.32 -10.12
C ILE A 184 -17.87 8.75 -10.29
N ARG A 185 -18.62 8.74 -9.18
CA ARG A 185 -19.94 9.37 -9.08
C ARG A 185 -19.87 10.57 -8.16
N VAL A 186 -20.42 11.71 -8.59
CA VAL A 186 -20.56 12.87 -7.72
C VAL A 186 -22.03 13.08 -7.37
N VAL A 187 -22.29 13.14 -6.08
CA VAL A 187 -23.64 13.34 -5.54
C VAL A 187 -23.76 14.68 -4.81
N ARG A 188 -24.94 15.30 -4.92
CA ARG A 188 -25.29 16.49 -4.15
C ARG A 188 -25.88 16.08 -2.81
N LEU A 189 -25.28 16.57 -1.75
CA LEU A 189 -25.76 16.36 -0.38
C LEU A 189 -26.78 17.45 -0.03
N SER A 190 -28.03 17.31 -0.51
CA SER A 190 -29.10 18.28 -0.25
C SER A 190 -29.73 18.03 1.13
N GLY A 191 -29.79 19.09 1.94
CA GLY A 191 -30.45 19.06 3.25
C GLY A 191 -30.13 20.39 3.96
N GLY A 192 -31.03 21.35 3.81
CA GLY A 192 -30.80 22.75 4.21
C GLY A 192 -30.46 22.89 5.71
N ALA A 193 -29.74 23.96 6.02
CA ALA A 193 -29.46 24.49 7.35
C ALA A 193 -30.73 24.78 8.20
N ASN A 194 -31.93 24.47 7.71
CA ASN A 194 -33.22 24.71 8.32
C ASN A 194 -33.99 23.40 8.63
N GLY A 195 -33.33 22.30 9.02
CA GLY A 195 -34.01 21.19 9.71
C GLY A 195 -35.24 20.57 9.02
N GLY A 196 -35.45 20.82 7.74
CA GLY A 196 -36.52 20.19 6.96
C GLY A 196 -36.12 18.78 6.58
N THR A 197 -36.37 17.83 7.48
CA THR A 197 -36.40 16.41 7.10
C THR A 197 -37.52 16.24 6.10
N SER A 198 -37.18 15.89 4.87
CA SER A 198 -38.14 15.25 4.00
C SER A 198 -38.67 14.02 4.75
N PRO A 199 -39.96 13.71 4.70
CA PRO A 199 -40.50 12.48 5.31
C PRO A 199 -39.81 11.20 4.79
N ASN A 200 -39.01 11.29 3.73
CA ASN A 200 -38.32 10.20 3.03
C ASN A 200 -36.77 10.23 3.16
N GLY A 201 -36.21 10.96 4.15
CA GLY A 201 -34.74 11.06 4.30
C GLY A 201 -34.08 12.15 3.45
N PRO A 202 -32.72 12.25 3.45
CA PRO A 202 -32.00 13.19 2.60
C PRO A 202 -32.24 12.84 1.13
N VAL A 203 -32.47 13.86 0.31
CA VAL A 203 -32.52 13.68 -1.14
C VAL A 203 -31.08 13.72 -1.64
N ILE A 204 -30.58 12.58 -2.05
CA ILE A 204 -29.27 12.43 -2.71
C ILE A 204 -29.50 12.43 -4.21
N GLU A 205 -28.86 13.36 -4.90
CA GLU A 205 -28.98 13.55 -6.34
C GLU A 205 -27.61 13.32 -6.99
N THR A 206 -27.48 12.34 -7.89
CA THR A 206 -26.31 12.23 -8.75
C THR A 206 -26.27 13.44 -9.68
N VAL A 207 -25.22 14.22 -9.58
CA VAL A 207 -25.03 15.44 -10.39
C VAL A 207 -24.08 15.25 -11.54
N ALA A 208 -23.14 14.31 -11.40
CA ALA A 208 -22.17 13.98 -12.45
C ALA A 208 -21.65 12.54 -12.25
N GLU A 209 -21.24 11.91 -13.35
CA GLU A 209 -20.63 10.59 -13.35
C GLU A 209 -19.54 10.53 -14.42
N LEU A 210 -18.41 9.93 -14.08
CA LEU A 210 -17.30 9.70 -14.98
C LEU A 210 -16.97 8.19 -14.93
N ASP A 211 -17.45 7.48 -15.95
CA ASP A 211 -17.27 6.03 -16.11
C ASP A 211 -16.62 5.76 -17.48
N GLU A 212 -15.42 5.21 -17.43
CA GLU A 212 -14.65 4.82 -18.61
C GLU A 212 -14.45 3.30 -18.71
N VAL A 213 -15.28 2.54 -18.01
CA VAL A 213 -15.25 1.07 -17.96
C VAL A 213 -16.47 0.48 -18.63
N THR A 214 -17.67 0.96 -18.28
CA THR A 214 -18.93 0.40 -18.76
C THR A 214 -19.05 0.46 -20.29
N GLY A 215 -19.24 -0.71 -20.92
CA GLY A 215 -19.44 -0.85 -22.36
C GLY A 215 -18.22 -0.56 -23.23
N ARG A 216 -17.03 -0.53 -22.66
CA ARG A 216 -15.78 -0.33 -23.39
C ARG A 216 -15.05 -1.66 -23.63
N ASP A 217 -14.48 -1.83 -24.81
CA ASP A 217 -13.61 -2.99 -25.13
C ASP A 217 -12.28 -2.93 -24.36
N GLU A 218 -11.79 -1.73 -24.09
CA GLU A 218 -10.60 -1.46 -23.28
C GLU A 218 -11.00 -0.56 -22.11
N PRO A 219 -11.29 -1.14 -20.93
CA PRO A 219 -11.63 -0.35 -19.75
C PRO A 219 -10.45 0.54 -19.31
N ARG A 220 -10.80 1.72 -18.80
CA ARG A 220 -9.85 2.73 -18.29
C ARG A 220 -10.33 3.18 -16.91
N GLY A 221 -9.49 3.05 -15.92
CA GLY A 221 -9.82 3.53 -14.58
C GLY A 221 -9.81 5.07 -14.51
N VAL A 222 -10.68 5.58 -13.64
CA VAL A 222 -10.65 6.96 -13.17
C VAL A 222 -10.75 6.94 -11.64
N ALA A 223 -10.03 7.83 -10.95
CA ALA A 223 -10.01 7.88 -9.50
C ALA A 223 -10.04 9.34 -9.00
N CYS A 224 -10.74 9.56 -7.90
CA CYS A 224 -10.82 10.87 -7.25
C CYS A 224 -9.48 11.23 -6.60
N LEU A 225 -8.96 12.42 -6.91
CA LEU A 225 -7.78 13.01 -6.25
C LEU A 225 -8.14 14.18 -5.32
N GLY A 226 -9.38 14.67 -5.37
CA GLY A 226 -9.91 15.66 -4.46
C GLY A 226 -10.49 16.91 -5.14
N PHE A 227 -11.47 17.53 -4.47
CA PHE A 227 -12.05 18.81 -4.88
C PHE A 227 -11.06 19.98 -4.69
N ALA A 228 -11.22 21.00 -5.50
CA ALA A 228 -10.48 22.24 -5.30
C ALA A 228 -10.77 22.83 -3.90
N PRO A 229 -9.74 23.17 -3.09
CA PRO A 229 -9.92 23.64 -1.71
C PRO A 229 -10.33 25.14 -1.67
N VAL A 230 -11.44 25.48 -2.35
CA VAL A 230 -11.98 26.83 -2.47
C VAL A 230 -13.50 26.78 -2.40
N GLU A 231 -14.11 27.67 -1.60
CA GLU A 231 -15.56 27.75 -1.46
C GLU A 231 -16.27 27.97 -2.79
N GLY A 232 -17.26 27.10 -3.10
CA GLY A 232 -18.06 27.16 -4.32
C GLY A 232 -17.34 26.69 -5.60
N ASP A 233 -16.09 26.25 -5.51
CA ASP A 233 -15.37 25.67 -6.65
C ASP A 233 -15.81 24.21 -6.83
N THR A 234 -16.27 23.87 -8.05
CA THR A 234 -16.78 22.56 -8.39
C THR A 234 -15.77 21.71 -9.15
N ARG A 235 -14.53 22.17 -9.28
CA ARG A 235 -13.47 21.40 -9.95
C ARG A 235 -13.00 20.25 -9.08
N LEU A 236 -13.06 19.04 -9.65
CA LEU A 236 -12.50 17.83 -9.09
C LEU A 236 -11.22 17.49 -9.84
N LEU A 237 -10.13 17.27 -9.12
CA LEU A 237 -8.92 16.69 -9.66
C LEU A 237 -9.12 15.16 -9.74
N VAL A 238 -8.84 14.58 -10.90
CA VAL A 238 -9.12 13.19 -11.22
C VAL A 238 -7.86 12.57 -11.83
N ALA A 239 -7.48 11.37 -11.40
CA ALA A 239 -6.56 10.53 -12.14
C ALA A 239 -7.31 9.72 -13.20
N HIS A 240 -6.70 9.51 -14.37
CA HIS A 240 -7.28 8.71 -15.46
C HIS A 240 -6.21 7.88 -16.20
N GLN A 241 -6.65 6.81 -16.88
CA GLN A 241 -5.77 5.91 -17.63
C GLN A 241 -5.91 6.03 -19.17
N ARG A 242 -6.50 7.11 -19.69
CA ARG A 242 -6.81 7.28 -21.14
C ARG A 242 -5.62 7.12 -22.07
N THR A 243 -4.43 7.42 -21.57
CA THR A 243 -3.16 7.34 -22.32
C THR A 243 -2.40 6.03 -22.09
N GLY A 244 -2.98 5.08 -21.35
CA GLY A 244 -2.35 3.81 -20.97
C GLY A 244 -1.45 3.90 -19.75
N ARG A 245 -1.60 4.96 -18.94
CA ARG A 245 -0.94 5.19 -17.66
C ARG A 245 -1.79 6.15 -16.82
N TRP A 246 -1.50 6.24 -15.53
CA TRP A 246 -2.18 7.21 -14.68
C TRP A 246 -1.67 8.63 -14.95
N GLU A 247 -2.61 9.53 -15.24
CA GLU A 247 -2.36 10.97 -15.43
C GLU A 247 -3.48 11.80 -14.80
N PRO A 248 -3.17 12.99 -14.23
CA PRO A 248 -4.21 13.86 -13.66
C PRO A 248 -4.89 14.71 -14.74
N MET A 249 -6.18 14.97 -14.52
CA MET A 249 -6.97 15.98 -15.23
C MET A 249 -7.88 16.74 -14.25
N ILE A 250 -8.39 17.88 -14.66
CA ILE A 250 -9.40 18.63 -13.90
C ILE A 250 -10.75 18.43 -14.57
N TRP A 251 -11.72 17.97 -13.77
CA TRP A 251 -13.11 17.82 -14.17
C TRP A 251 -13.98 18.81 -13.39
N ASP A 252 -14.61 19.75 -14.09
CA ASP A 252 -15.62 20.64 -13.49
C ASP A 252 -16.97 19.92 -13.49
N VAL A 253 -17.39 19.43 -12.33
CA VAL A 253 -18.58 18.60 -12.20
C VAL A 253 -19.89 19.35 -12.42
N ALA A 254 -19.90 20.69 -12.30
CA ALA A 254 -21.10 21.51 -12.57
C ALA A 254 -21.35 21.72 -14.06
N THR A 255 -20.29 21.81 -14.86
CA THR A 255 -20.37 22.07 -16.31
C THR A 255 -20.09 20.83 -17.15
N GLY A 256 -19.50 19.80 -16.57
CA GLY A 256 -19.00 18.61 -17.26
C GLY A 256 -17.71 18.87 -18.05
N ALA A 257 -17.11 20.05 -17.93
CA ALA A 257 -15.90 20.38 -18.67
C ALA A 257 -14.67 19.64 -18.12
N GLU A 258 -13.93 18.98 -19.01
CA GLU A 258 -12.68 18.32 -18.69
C GLU A 258 -11.50 19.14 -19.22
N THR A 259 -10.47 19.28 -18.39
CA THR A 259 -9.25 20.01 -18.74
C THR A 259 -8.06 19.06 -18.58
N ALA A 260 -7.49 18.67 -19.71
CA ALA A 260 -6.23 17.91 -19.72
C ALA A 260 -5.06 18.78 -19.24
N LEU A 261 -4.13 18.16 -18.52
CA LEU A 261 -2.93 18.82 -17.99
C LEU A 261 -1.73 18.37 -18.83
N PRO A 262 -1.18 19.22 -19.72
CA PRO A 262 -0.01 18.87 -20.53
C PRO A 262 1.25 18.89 -19.65
N LEU A 263 1.58 17.73 -19.05
CA LEU A 263 2.70 17.57 -18.12
C LEU A 263 4.00 17.33 -18.92
N ARG A 264 4.64 18.44 -19.31
CA ARG A 264 5.88 18.42 -20.11
C ARG A 264 7.03 19.00 -19.31
N ASP A 265 8.18 18.32 -19.39
CA ASP A 265 9.44 18.79 -18.79
C ASP A 265 9.94 20.11 -19.44
N GLU A 266 11.00 20.67 -18.92
CA GLU A 266 11.65 21.89 -19.44
C GLU A 266 12.14 21.79 -20.90
N HIS A 267 12.22 20.57 -21.45
CA HIS A 267 12.58 20.27 -22.83
C HIS A 267 11.35 20.01 -23.71
N GLY A 268 10.12 20.15 -23.16
CA GLY A 268 8.86 19.92 -23.86
C GLY A 268 8.50 18.44 -24.04
N ARG A 269 9.18 17.52 -23.37
CA ARG A 269 8.88 16.08 -23.40
C ARG A 269 7.84 15.73 -22.34
N GLU A 270 6.91 14.88 -22.69
CA GLU A 270 5.95 14.33 -21.71
C GLU A 270 6.68 13.52 -20.65
N LEU A 271 6.22 13.60 -19.39
CA LEU A 271 6.74 12.77 -18.33
C LEU A 271 6.36 11.30 -18.62
N PRO A 272 7.31 10.34 -18.63
CA PRO A 272 7.00 8.92 -18.74
C PRO A 272 6.47 8.37 -17.39
N GLY A 273 5.92 7.14 -17.39
CA GLY A 273 5.44 6.49 -16.15
C GLY A 273 4.15 7.09 -15.63
N ASP A 274 3.84 6.85 -14.36
CA ASP A 274 2.61 7.30 -13.72
C ASP A 274 2.79 8.69 -13.09
N VAL A 275 1.74 9.49 -13.17
CA VAL A 275 1.72 10.85 -12.62
C VAL A 275 0.46 11.03 -11.78
N SER A 276 0.63 11.43 -10.54
CA SER A 276 -0.43 11.88 -9.65
C SER A 276 -0.31 13.37 -9.36
N ALA A 277 -1.37 13.97 -8.82
CA ALA A 277 -1.33 15.36 -8.43
C ALA A 277 -2.28 15.65 -7.26
N GLN A 278 -2.03 16.75 -6.57
CA GLN A 278 -2.90 17.27 -5.53
C GLN A 278 -3.00 18.79 -5.64
N TRP A 279 -4.12 19.35 -5.20
CA TRP A 279 -4.30 20.78 -5.15
C TRP A 279 -3.30 21.44 -4.20
N ARG A 280 -2.72 22.55 -4.62
CA ARG A 280 -2.06 23.46 -3.69
C ARG A 280 -3.10 24.39 -3.05
N PRO A 281 -2.87 24.90 -1.83
CA PRO A 281 -3.75 25.86 -1.20
C PRO A 281 -4.12 27.01 -2.15
N GLY A 282 -5.43 27.34 -2.24
CA GLY A 282 -5.96 28.37 -3.13
C GLY A 282 -6.20 27.94 -4.59
N ALA A 283 -6.00 26.66 -4.92
CA ALA A 283 -6.36 26.03 -6.20
C ALA A 283 -5.88 26.75 -7.49
N THR A 284 -4.74 27.45 -7.42
CA THR A 284 -4.10 28.11 -8.58
C THR A 284 -2.96 27.29 -9.18
N ALA A 285 -2.51 26.26 -8.48
CA ALA A 285 -1.45 25.36 -8.89
C ALA A 285 -1.68 23.96 -8.32
N LEU A 286 -0.98 22.98 -8.89
CA LEU A 286 -0.93 21.61 -8.41
C LEU A 286 0.47 21.27 -7.91
N LEU A 287 0.55 20.41 -6.91
CA LEU A 287 1.73 19.63 -6.58
C LEU A 287 1.62 18.31 -7.34
N VAL A 288 2.60 18.02 -8.18
CA VAL A 288 2.61 16.84 -9.05
C VAL A 288 3.69 15.90 -8.57
N GLU A 289 3.32 14.64 -8.38
CA GLU A 289 4.22 13.53 -8.09
C GLU A 289 4.34 12.67 -9.36
N HIS A 290 5.57 12.49 -9.82
CA HIS A 290 5.91 11.71 -11.00
C HIS A 290 6.66 10.47 -10.57
N GLU A 291 6.16 9.31 -10.97
CA GLU A 291 6.73 8.01 -10.64
C GLU A 291 7.20 7.30 -11.92
N TYR A 292 8.50 6.97 -11.95
CA TYR A 292 9.11 6.33 -13.10
C TYR A 292 10.34 5.50 -12.70
N GLU A 293 10.43 4.29 -13.26
CA GLU A 293 11.57 3.38 -13.05
C GLU A 293 11.96 3.24 -11.56
N ALA A 294 10.96 2.94 -10.72
CA ALA A 294 11.13 2.70 -9.28
C ALA A 294 11.64 3.91 -8.47
N ARG A 295 11.41 5.14 -8.95
CA ARG A 295 11.73 6.40 -8.26
C ARG A 295 10.64 7.42 -8.47
N SER A 296 10.63 8.44 -7.59
CA SER A 296 9.68 9.54 -7.75
C SER A 296 10.34 10.91 -7.65
N GLU A 297 9.73 11.87 -8.31
CA GLU A 297 10.12 13.27 -8.36
C GLU A 297 8.91 14.17 -8.15
N LEU A 298 9.12 15.38 -7.62
CA LEU A 298 8.07 16.35 -7.38
C LEU A 298 8.16 17.52 -8.35
N PHE A 299 6.99 18.02 -8.78
CA PHE A 299 6.87 19.21 -9.60
C PHE A 299 5.76 20.13 -9.05
N SER A 300 5.82 21.41 -9.42
CA SER A 300 4.72 22.36 -9.29
C SER A 300 4.18 22.66 -10.68
N TYR A 301 2.87 22.52 -10.87
CA TYR A 301 2.18 22.87 -12.11
C TYR A 301 1.33 24.13 -11.89
N ASP A 302 1.62 25.21 -12.63
CA ASP A 302 0.87 26.45 -12.59
C ASP A 302 -0.32 26.37 -13.56
N LEU A 303 -1.53 26.59 -13.06
CA LEU A 303 -2.76 26.48 -13.86
C LEU A 303 -2.97 27.68 -14.80
N ALA A 304 -2.34 28.82 -14.55
CA ALA A 304 -2.54 30.01 -15.37
C ALA A 304 -1.77 29.99 -16.69
N ASP A 305 -0.56 29.41 -16.66
CA ASP A 305 0.31 29.35 -17.86
C ASP A 305 0.69 27.92 -18.29
N GLY A 306 0.23 26.89 -17.54
CA GLY A 306 0.49 25.48 -17.85
C GLY A 306 1.94 25.06 -17.63
N ARG A 307 2.70 25.80 -16.82
CA ARG A 307 4.11 25.54 -16.61
C ARG A 307 4.35 24.51 -15.55
N LEU A 308 5.06 23.44 -15.90
CA LEU A 308 5.58 22.43 -14.98
C LEU A 308 7.00 22.80 -14.52
N THR A 309 7.23 22.92 -13.23
CA THR A 309 8.53 23.27 -12.64
C THR A 309 8.96 22.17 -11.69
N ARG A 310 10.11 21.52 -11.95
CA ARG A 310 10.68 20.49 -11.08
C ARG A 310 11.07 21.10 -9.73
N LEU A 311 10.71 20.42 -8.65
CA LEU A 311 11.17 20.74 -7.29
C LEU A 311 12.48 20.00 -7.02
N ASP A 312 13.37 20.61 -6.25
CA ASP A 312 14.66 20.01 -5.93
C ASP A 312 14.48 18.92 -4.85
N THR A 313 14.39 17.68 -5.30
CA THR A 313 14.33 16.48 -4.45
C THR A 313 15.53 15.58 -4.74
N PRO A 314 16.13 14.94 -3.72
CA PRO A 314 17.21 13.99 -3.95
C PRO A 314 16.72 12.78 -4.75
N ARG A 315 17.63 12.11 -5.47
CA ARG A 315 17.31 10.83 -6.15
C ARG A 315 16.93 9.77 -5.12
N GLY A 316 15.83 9.08 -5.35
CA GLY A 316 15.23 8.07 -4.48
C GLY A 316 13.72 8.07 -4.63
N THR A 317 13.00 7.75 -3.57
CA THR A 317 11.54 7.68 -3.56
C THR A 317 10.97 8.70 -2.59
N VAL A 318 10.01 9.48 -3.05
CA VAL A 318 9.10 10.27 -2.24
C VAL A 318 7.89 9.38 -1.91
N SER A 319 7.65 9.15 -0.61
CA SER A 319 6.52 8.35 -0.13
C SER A 319 5.43 9.27 0.41
N GLY A 320 5.01 10.23 -0.41
CA GLY A 320 4.03 11.26 -0.10
C GLY A 320 4.64 12.64 0.06
N ALA A 321 3.87 13.64 -0.34
CA ALA A 321 4.22 15.04 -0.28
C ALA A 321 2.97 15.88 0.06
N THR A 322 3.17 17.06 0.64
CA THR A 322 2.08 18.02 0.92
C THR A 322 2.54 19.44 0.70
N ALA A 323 1.68 20.25 0.08
CA ALA A 323 1.94 21.66 -0.15
C ALA A 323 1.44 22.49 1.03
N ARG A 324 2.32 23.31 1.60
CA ARG A 324 2.00 24.18 2.74
C ARG A 324 1.44 25.53 2.29
N PRO A 325 0.65 26.22 3.14
CA PRO A 325 0.12 27.56 2.83
C PRO A 325 1.19 28.63 2.53
N ASP A 326 2.40 28.48 3.07
CA ASP A 326 3.54 29.37 2.82
C ASP A 326 4.23 29.13 1.47
N GLY A 327 3.75 28.15 0.70
CA GLY A 327 4.27 27.78 -0.62
C GLY A 327 5.38 26.73 -0.59
N THR A 328 5.87 26.33 0.58
CA THR A 328 6.82 25.20 0.69
C THR A 328 6.12 23.87 0.46
N VAL A 329 6.90 22.84 0.15
CA VAL A 329 6.41 21.45 0.06
C VAL A 329 7.17 20.64 1.09
N GLU A 330 6.43 19.90 1.90
CA GLU A 330 6.97 18.90 2.82
C GLU A 330 6.77 17.51 2.20
N TYR A 331 7.78 16.63 2.33
CA TYR A 331 7.73 15.31 1.72
C TYR A 331 8.52 14.29 2.54
N LEU A 332 8.05 13.06 2.55
CA LEU A 332 8.77 11.91 3.11
C LEU A 332 9.65 11.30 2.00
N TRP A 333 10.95 11.28 2.21
CA TRP A 333 11.90 10.79 1.22
C TRP A 333 12.81 9.73 1.82
N SER A 334 13.16 8.72 1.01
CA SER A 334 14.23 7.76 1.29
C SER A 334 14.90 7.30 -0.01
N SER A 335 16.03 6.62 0.14
CA SER A 335 16.58 5.74 -0.89
C SER A 335 16.90 4.39 -0.26
N ALA A 336 17.19 3.37 -1.04
CA ALA A 336 17.56 2.06 -0.49
C ALA A 336 18.76 2.13 0.47
N ALA A 337 19.64 3.12 0.29
CA ALA A 337 20.81 3.35 1.15
C ALA A 337 20.53 4.25 2.35
N GLU A 338 19.57 5.17 2.25
CA GLU A 338 19.30 6.20 3.25
C GLU A 338 17.91 6.05 3.87
N PRO A 339 17.82 5.95 5.22
CA PRO A 339 16.56 5.88 5.93
C PRO A 339 15.62 7.07 5.64
N ALA A 340 14.33 6.83 5.78
CA ALA A 340 13.30 7.83 5.52
C ALA A 340 13.43 9.06 6.43
N ALA A 341 13.19 10.25 5.85
CA ALA A 341 13.20 11.53 6.54
C ALA A 341 12.14 12.46 5.98
N VAL A 342 11.44 13.19 6.85
CA VAL A 342 10.53 14.27 6.45
C VAL A 342 11.35 15.51 6.13
N ARG A 343 11.33 15.91 4.87
CA ARG A 343 12.10 17.04 4.31
C ARG A 343 11.17 18.16 3.85
N SER A 344 11.75 19.32 3.59
CA SER A 344 11.05 20.44 2.97
C SER A 344 11.86 21.01 1.80
N THR A 345 11.19 21.53 0.80
CA THR A 345 11.80 22.29 -0.30
C THR A 345 12.50 23.57 0.17
N ALA A 346 12.25 24.02 1.42
CA ALA A 346 13.04 25.08 2.08
C ALA A 346 14.41 24.60 2.58
N GLY A 347 14.78 23.32 2.34
CA GLY A 347 16.08 22.76 2.72
C GLY A 347 16.19 22.30 4.18
N ALA A 348 15.10 22.30 4.94
CA ALA A 348 15.07 21.88 6.34
C ALA A 348 14.57 20.45 6.50
N VAL A 349 15.03 19.74 7.54
CA VAL A 349 14.33 18.56 8.06
C VAL A 349 13.19 19.04 8.93
N VAL A 350 11.98 18.67 8.56
CA VAL A 350 10.74 19.18 9.18
C VAL A 350 10.44 18.46 10.50
N LEU A 351 10.49 17.13 10.45
CA LEU A 351 10.21 16.27 11.60
C LEU A 351 11.32 15.22 11.71
N ARG A 352 11.90 15.10 12.89
CA ARG A 352 12.89 14.06 13.21
C ARG A 352 12.24 13.02 14.11
N ALA A 353 12.40 11.75 13.77
CA ALA A 353 12.09 10.68 14.70
C ALA A 353 12.97 10.81 15.96
N PRO A 354 12.42 10.52 17.15
CA PRO A 354 13.20 10.54 18.39
C PRO A 354 14.22 9.40 18.42
N GLY A 355 15.33 9.60 19.15
CA GLY A 355 16.35 8.58 19.37
C GLY A 355 17.45 8.55 18.32
N ALA A 356 18.07 7.38 18.15
CA ALA A 356 19.21 7.21 17.24
C ALA A 356 18.74 7.10 15.78
N VAL A 357 19.50 7.70 14.88
CA VAL A 357 19.30 7.50 13.43
C VAL A 357 19.63 6.05 13.09
N PRO A 358 18.76 5.33 12.36
CA PRO A 358 19.03 3.96 11.95
C PRO A 358 20.26 3.90 11.03
N PRO A 359 21.04 2.81 11.08
CA PRO A 359 22.11 2.61 10.12
C PRO A 359 21.59 2.61 8.68
N GLY A 360 22.33 3.23 7.77
CA GLY A 360 22.08 3.14 6.33
C GLY A 360 22.30 1.71 5.80
N SER A 361 22.10 1.55 4.50
CA SER A 361 22.35 0.31 3.77
C SER A 361 23.13 0.60 2.48
N VAL A 362 23.06 -0.30 1.51
CA VAL A 362 23.71 -0.11 0.21
C VAL A 362 22.70 0.38 -0.84
N PRO A 363 23.13 1.17 -1.84
CA PRO A 363 22.25 1.61 -2.91
C PRO A 363 21.82 0.43 -3.80
N VAL A 364 20.73 0.62 -4.54
CA VAL A 364 20.27 -0.31 -5.58
C VAL A 364 20.98 -0.05 -6.90
N GLU A 365 21.14 -1.12 -7.69
CA GLU A 365 21.47 -1.08 -9.11
C GLU A 365 20.20 -1.41 -9.90
N ASP A 366 19.93 -0.63 -10.95
CA ASP A 366 18.85 -0.91 -11.88
C ASP A 366 19.30 -1.96 -12.90
N VAL A 367 18.51 -3.01 -13.06
CA VAL A 367 18.75 -4.07 -14.03
C VAL A 367 17.49 -4.26 -14.87
N TRP A 368 17.69 -4.37 -16.19
CA TRP A 368 16.63 -4.64 -17.14
C TRP A 368 16.90 -5.96 -17.86
N VAL A 369 16.00 -6.91 -17.72
CA VAL A 369 16.12 -8.26 -18.28
C VAL A 369 15.03 -8.47 -19.32
N ASP A 370 15.36 -9.08 -20.45
CA ASP A 370 14.38 -9.48 -21.45
C ASP A 370 13.58 -10.69 -20.91
N GLY A 371 12.30 -10.48 -20.69
CA GLY A 371 11.33 -11.48 -20.22
C GLY A 371 10.30 -11.84 -21.30
N PRO A 372 9.44 -12.84 -21.04
CA PRO A 372 8.43 -13.29 -22.02
C PRO A 372 7.41 -12.21 -22.41
N GLY A 373 7.06 -11.31 -21.45
CA GLY A 373 6.11 -10.23 -21.66
C GLY A 373 6.73 -8.88 -22.05
N GLY A 374 8.05 -8.78 -22.10
CA GLY A 374 8.79 -7.54 -22.34
C GLY A 374 10.00 -7.40 -21.43
N ARG A 375 10.53 -6.19 -21.31
CA ARG A 375 11.66 -5.93 -20.41
C ARG A 375 11.19 -5.84 -18.95
N VAL A 376 11.75 -6.68 -18.10
CA VAL A 376 11.50 -6.73 -16.67
C VAL A 376 12.52 -5.87 -15.94
N HIS A 377 12.06 -4.91 -15.13
CA HIS A 377 12.91 -4.11 -14.25
C HIS A 377 13.15 -4.84 -12.93
N ALA A 378 14.39 -4.92 -12.49
CA ALA A 378 14.76 -5.44 -11.18
C ALA A 378 15.73 -4.49 -10.47
N LEU A 379 15.58 -4.40 -9.15
CA LEU A 379 16.47 -3.67 -8.26
C LEU A 379 17.39 -4.66 -7.56
N VAL A 380 18.70 -4.46 -7.71
CA VAL A 380 19.72 -5.38 -7.21
C VAL A 380 20.60 -4.70 -6.17
N GLN A 381 20.84 -5.39 -5.07
CA GLN A 381 21.77 -4.94 -4.01
C GLN A 381 22.75 -6.06 -3.68
N ARG A 382 24.03 -5.71 -3.55
CA ARG A 382 25.09 -6.63 -3.11
C ARG A 382 25.49 -6.34 -1.66
N PRO A 383 25.82 -7.35 -0.85
CA PRO A 383 26.24 -7.12 0.52
C PRO A 383 27.53 -6.30 0.56
N ALA A 384 27.61 -5.36 1.51
CA ALA A 384 28.75 -4.45 1.64
C ALA A 384 30.07 -5.20 1.86
N GLY A 385 31.11 -4.86 1.09
CA GLY A 385 32.43 -5.47 1.20
C GLY A 385 32.55 -6.89 0.65
N ALA A 386 31.49 -7.45 0.08
CA ALA A 386 31.56 -8.73 -0.61
C ALA A 386 32.28 -8.57 -1.97
N GLY A 387 32.91 -9.65 -2.45
CA GLY A 387 33.53 -9.70 -3.78
C GLY A 387 32.48 -9.65 -4.91
N GLU A 388 32.90 -9.96 -6.14
CA GLU A 388 32.01 -9.93 -7.31
C GLU A 388 30.91 -11.01 -7.30
N GLY A 389 31.03 -12.05 -6.52
CA GLY A 389 30.09 -13.16 -6.40
C GLY A 389 30.71 -14.51 -6.81
N PRO A 390 29.89 -15.60 -7.00
CA PRO A 390 28.45 -15.63 -6.77
C PRO A 390 28.08 -15.58 -5.28
N HIS A 391 26.94 -14.90 -4.99
CA HIS A 391 26.43 -14.75 -3.62
C HIS A 391 25.23 -15.68 -3.35
N PRO A 392 25.01 -16.12 -2.08
CA PRO A 392 23.67 -16.52 -1.69
C PRO A 392 22.72 -15.35 -1.93
N THR A 393 21.58 -15.59 -2.57
CA THR A 393 20.74 -14.52 -3.08
C THR A 393 19.29 -14.71 -2.69
N VAL A 394 18.70 -13.67 -2.14
CA VAL A 394 17.27 -13.57 -1.82
C VAL A 394 16.56 -12.86 -2.97
N PHE A 395 15.58 -13.53 -3.57
CA PHE A 395 14.59 -12.93 -4.44
C PHE A 395 13.41 -12.53 -3.56
N GLU A 396 13.32 -11.25 -3.25
CA GLU A 396 12.25 -10.66 -2.45
C GLU A 396 11.19 -10.11 -3.40
N ILE A 397 10.00 -10.70 -3.35
CA ILE A 397 8.91 -10.46 -4.29
C ILE A 397 7.85 -9.63 -3.58
N HIS A 398 7.51 -8.47 -4.17
CA HIS A 398 6.52 -7.56 -3.59
C HIS A 398 5.11 -8.16 -3.60
N GLY A 399 4.28 -7.66 -2.69
CA GLY A 399 2.85 -7.93 -2.63
C GLY A 399 2.04 -6.99 -3.53
N GLY A 400 0.75 -6.98 -3.33
CA GLY A 400 -0.18 -6.15 -4.07
C GLY A 400 -1.35 -6.95 -4.62
N PRO A 401 -1.38 -7.34 -5.90
CA PRO A 401 -0.35 -7.38 -6.96
C PRO A 401 0.02 -6.02 -7.57
N THR A 402 -0.93 -5.07 -7.62
CA THR A 402 -0.77 -3.73 -8.20
C THR A 402 0.04 -2.81 -7.28
N HIS A 403 1.32 -3.09 -7.19
CA HIS A 403 2.35 -2.37 -6.45
C HIS A 403 3.67 -2.48 -7.21
N HIS A 404 4.77 -1.89 -6.72
CA HIS A 404 6.10 -2.12 -7.25
C HIS A 404 7.17 -1.91 -6.19
N ASP A 405 8.32 -2.54 -6.41
CA ASP A 405 9.53 -2.27 -5.64
C ASP A 405 10.19 -0.99 -6.11
N SER A 406 10.54 -0.11 -5.17
CA SER A 406 11.17 1.19 -5.44
C SER A 406 12.54 1.34 -4.77
N ASP A 407 13.29 2.38 -5.18
CA ASP A 407 14.52 2.83 -4.52
C ASP A 407 14.17 3.51 -3.19
N SER A 408 13.64 2.73 -2.25
CA SER A 408 13.22 3.18 -0.93
C SER A 408 13.90 2.36 0.18
N PHE A 409 14.02 2.93 1.38
CA PHE A 409 14.62 2.26 2.52
C PHE A 409 13.66 1.30 3.19
N THR A 410 14.02 0.02 3.16
CA THR A 410 13.30 -1.04 3.87
C THR A 410 14.25 -1.83 4.76
N ALA A 411 13.80 -2.20 5.96
CA ALA A 411 14.64 -2.89 6.94
C ALA A 411 14.86 -4.38 6.60
N GLY A 412 13.90 -5.00 5.90
CA GLY A 412 13.97 -6.41 5.45
C GLY A 412 15.14 -6.68 4.51
N PRO A 413 15.16 -6.07 3.29
CA PRO A 413 16.29 -6.16 2.37
C PRO A 413 17.63 -5.82 3.03
N ALA A 414 17.68 -4.76 3.85
CA ALA A 414 18.89 -4.37 4.55
C ALA A 414 19.37 -5.43 5.56
N ALA A 415 18.45 -6.20 6.16
CA ALA A 415 18.83 -7.28 7.06
C ALA A 415 19.42 -8.48 6.29
N TRP A 416 18.87 -8.85 5.14
CA TRP A 416 19.45 -9.88 4.29
C TRP A 416 20.87 -9.53 3.85
N LEU A 417 21.09 -8.26 3.45
CA LEU A 417 22.43 -7.74 3.11
C LEU A 417 23.41 -7.85 4.28
N ASP A 418 22.99 -7.51 5.50
CA ASP A 418 23.83 -7.64 6.72
C ASP A 418 24.18 -9.10 7.03
N HIS A 419 23.39 -10.07 6.56
CA HIS A 419 23.65 -11.50 6.68
C HIS A 419 24.42 -12.09 5.50
N GLY A 420 24.88 -11.26 4.57
CA GLY A 420 25.76 -11.64 3.46
C GLY A 420 25.04 -12.12 2.21
N PHE A 421 23.72 -11.93 2.11
CA PHE A 421 22.94 -12.23 0.92
C PHE A 421 22.95 -11.06 -0.04
N ALA A 422 23.00 -11.33 -1.34
CA ALA A 422 22.52 -10.38 -2.34
C ALA A 422 20.98 -10.37 -2.32
N VAL A 423 20.39 -9.22 -2.67
CA VAL A 423 18.92 -9.07 -2.74
C VAL A 423 18.53 -8.64 -4.15
N VAL A 424 17.57 -9.33 -4.72
CA VAL A 424 16.98 -9.05 -6.04
C VAL A 424 15.48 -8.84 -5.84
N ARG A 425 14.99 -7.65 -6.20
CA ARG A 425 13.57 -7.29 -6.16
C ARG A 425 13.07 -7.10 -7.58
N VAL A 426 11.97 -7.76 -7.94
CA VAL A 426 11.53 -7.89 -9.33
C VAL A 426 10.21 -7.18 -9.54
N ASN A 427 10.17 -6.21 -10.44
CA ASN A 427 8.94 -5.56 -10.90
C ASN A 427 8.34 -6.36 -12.07
N TYR A 428 7.70 -7.46 -11.74
CA TYR A 428 7.05 -8.41 -12.66
C TYR A 428 5.81 -7.82 -13.33
N ARG A 429 5.25 -8.47 -14.36
CA ARG A 429 3.94 -8.10 -14.93
C ARG A 429 2.86 -8.10 -13.84
N GLY A 430 2.14 -6.99 -13.73
CA GLY A 430 1.24 -6.65 -12.60
C GLY A 430 1.73 -5.44 -11.82
N SER A 431 3.05 -5.15 -11.83
CA SER A 431 3.60 -4.00 -11.12
C SER A 431 3.13 -2.67 -11.73
N THR A 432 2.90 -1.67 -10.86
CA THR A 432 2.58 -0.29 -11.24
C THR A 432 3.83 0.49 -11.69
N GLY A 433 3.66 1.65 -12.34
CA GLY A 433 4.78 2.48 -12.81
C GLY A 433 5.37 2.08 -14.16
N TYR A 434 4.83 1.05 -14.81
CA TYR A 434 5.30 0.50 -16.10
C TYR A 434 4.20 0.56 -17.18
N GLY A 435 3.11 1.26 -16.92
CA GLY A 435 1.96 1.42 -17.81
C GLY A 435 0.89 0.35 -17.62
N GLN A 436 -0.33 0.70 -18.05
CA GLN A 436 -1.53 -0.11 -17.81
C GLN A 436 -1.44 -1.51 -18.40
N ALA A 437 -0.91 -1.64 -19.64
CA ALA A 437 -0.75 -2.95 -20.27
C ALA A 437 0.14 -3.91 -19.46
N TRP A 438 1.12 -3.40 -18.72
CA TRP A 438 1.95 -4.18 -17.82
C TRP A 438 1.16 -4.62 -16.58
N THR A 439 0.37 -3.71 -16.00
CA THR A 439 -0.46 -3.99 -14.82
C THR A 439 -1.60 -4.95 -15.14
N ASP A 440 -2.31 -4.76 -16.25
CA ASP A 440 -3.47 -5.58 -16.65
C ASP A 440 -3.11 -6.98 -17.14
N ALA A 441 -1.84 -7.21 -17.47
CA ALA A 441 -1.36 -8.52 -17.93
C ALA A 441 -1.64 -9.66 -16.93
N LEU A 442 -1.83 -9.37 -15.65
CA LEU A 442 -2.21 -10.35 -14.61
C LEU A 442 -3.42 -11.21 -14.98
N ARG A 443 -4.41 -10.63 -15.67
CA ARG A 443 -5.69 -11.28 -16.02
C ARG A 443 -5.52 -12.47 -16.98
N GLU A 444 -4.39 -12.64 -17.63
CA GLU A 444 -4.16 -13.75 -18.55
C GLU A 444 -4.02 -15.08 -17.82
N ARG A 445 -3.09 -15.14 -16.85
CA ARG A 445 -2.79 -16.34 -16.06
C ARG A 445 -2.19 -15.96 -14.72
N VAL A 446 -3.06 -15.64 -13.76
CA VAL A 446 -2.72 -15.16 -12.42
C VAL A 446 -1.64 -16.02 -11.75
N GLY A 447 -0.56 -15.41 -11.30
CA GLY A 447 0.59 -16.03 -10.64
C GLY A 447 1.61 -16.66 -11.60
N LEU A 448 1.16 -17.17 -12.73
CA LEU A 448 2.02 -17.93 -13.65
C LEU A 448 2.85 -17.01 -14.54
N ILE A 449 2.28 -15.89 -15.00
CA ILE A 449 3.03 -14.93 -15.83
C ILE A 449 4.07 -14.17 -15.02
N GLU A 450 3.77 -13.85 -13.76
CA GLU A 450 4.70 -13.21 -12.83
C GLU A 450 5.90 -14.13 -12.55
N LEU A 451 5.64 -15.42 -12.36
CA LEU A 451 6.72 -16.41 -12.17
C LEU A 451 7.59 -16.59 -13.42
N GLU A 452 7.05 -16.39 -14.62
CA GLU A 452 7.85 -16.38 -15.86
C GLU A 452 8.84 -15.20 -15.85
N ASP A 453 8.42 -14.01 -15.42
CA ASP A 453 9.27 -12.82 -15.32
C ASP A 453 10.34 -12.99 -14.22
N ILE A 454 9.93 -13.50 -13.05
CA ILE A 454 10.84 -13.82 -11.94
C ILE A 454 11.90 -14.84 -12.38
N ALA A 455 11.50 -15.88 -13.13
CA ALA A 455 12.42 -16.88 -13.67
C ALA A 455 13.43 -16.28 -14.67
N ALA A 456 13.02 -15.32 -15.50
CA ALA A 456 13.91 -14.62 -16.42
C ALA A 456 14.98 -13.81 -15.66
N VAL A 457 14.56 -13.06 -14.62
CA VAL A 457 15.50 -12.30 -13.77
C VAL A 457 16.42 -13.26 -12.99
N ARG A 458 15.90 -14.39 -12.49
CA ARG A 458 16.70 -15.43 -11.85
C ARG A 458 17.78 -15.98 -12.79
N ALA A 459 17.42 -16.31 -14.04
CA ALA A 459 18.37 -16.80 -15.03
C ALA A 459 19.49 -15.79 -15.26
N TRP A 460 19.13 -14.52 -15.46
CA TRP A 460 20.09 -13.43 -15.58
C TRP A 460 21.02 -13.33 -14.35
N ALA A 461 20.49 -13.43 -13.14
CA ALA A 461 21.28 -13.32 -11.91
C ALA A 461 22.32 -14.45 -11.77
N VAL A 462 21.97 -15.66 -12.22
CA VAL A 462 22.89 -16.80 -12.24
C VAL A 462 23.93 -16.63 -13.36
N ASP A 463 23.50 -16.32 -14.59
CA ASP A 463 24.37 -16.23 -15.75
C ASP A 463 25.36 -15.05 -15.65
N SER A 464 24.98 -13.97 -14.99
CA SER A 464 25.87 -12.83 -14.72
C SER A 464 26.89 -13.09 -13.62
N GLY A 465 26.78 -14.22 -12.90
CA GLY A 465 27.66 -14.55 -11.78
C GLY A 465 27.31 -13.82 -10.47
N LEU A 466 26.16 -13.12 -10.41
CA LEU A 466 25.67 -12.50 -9.17
C LEU A 466 25.26 -13.55 -8.14
N ALA A 467 24.46 -14.53 -8.57
CA ALA A 467 23.76 -15.46 -7.70
C ALA A 467 24.32 -16.89 -7.80
N ASP A 468 24.57 -17.54 -6.66
CA ASP A 468 24.87 -18.98 -6.60
C ASP A 468 23.57 -19.77 -6.84
N PRO A 469 23.46 -20.56 -7.92
CA PRO A 469 22.23 -21.28 -8.26
C PRO A 469 21.80 -22.32 -7.20
N ARG A 470 22.69 -22.71 -6.29
CA ARG A 470 22.37 -23.66 -5.20
C ARG A 470 21.88 -22.96 -3.92
N ARG A 471 21.96 -21.63 -3.86
CA ARG A 471 21.70 -20.82 -2.66
C ARG A 471 20.71 -19.69 -2.94
N LEU A 472 19.65 -20.00 -3.73
CA LEU A 472 18.60 -19.06 -4.11
C LEU A 472 17.40 -19.23 -3.18
N VAL A 473 17.03 -18.14 -2.52
CA VAL A 473 15.87 -18.05 -1.64
C VAL A 473 14.77 -17.27 -2.35
N LEU A 474 13.56 -17.84 -2.45
CA LEU A 474 12.38 -17.12 -2.89
C LEU A 474 11.61 -16.66 -1.65
N THR A 475 11.32 -15.36 -1.54
CA THR A 475 10.58 -14.81 -0.40
C THR A 475 9.65 -13.69 -0.81
N GLY A 476 8.61 -13.47 -0.02
CA GLY A 476 7.69 -12.35 -0.18
C GLY A 476 6.54 -12.41 0.81
N GLY A 477 5.80 -11.31 0.90
CA GLY A 477 4.61 -11.20 1.73
C GLY A 477 3.35 -11.00 0.89
N SER A 478 2.18 -11.44 1.41
CA SER A 478 0.89 -11.30 0.73
C SER A 478 0.93 -11.93 -0.67
N TRP A 479 0.69 -11.16 -1.73
CA TRP A 479 0.85 -11.63 -3.10
C TRP A 479 2.26 -12.19 -3.39
N GLY A 480 3.33 -11.56 -2.84
CA GLY A 480 4.69 -12.10 -2.94
C GLY A 480 4.86 -13.43 -2.20
N GLY A 481 4.17 -13.62 -1.08
CA GLY A 481 4.07 -14.89 -0.37
C GLY A 481 3.33 -15.96 -1.18
N TYR A 482 2.25 -15.58 -1.84
CA TYR A 482 1.53 -16.39 -2.82
C TYR A 482 2.46 -16.86 -3.95
N LEU A 483 3.15 -15.93 -4.60
CA LEU A 483 4.10 -16.23 -5.66
C LEU A 483 5.27 -17.10 -5.17
N THR A 484 5.66 -16.95 -3.90
CA THR A 484 6.64 -17.84 -3.27
C THR A 484 6.13 -19.26 -3.22
N LEU A 485 4.97 -19.53 -2.63
CA LEU A 485 4.42 -20.87 -2.53
C LEU A 485 4.13 -21.49 -3.91
N LEU A 486 3.55 -20.70 -4.83
CA LEU A 486 3.29 -21.15 -6.19
C LEU A 486 4.60 -21.49 -6.93
N GLY A 487 5.62 -20.62 -6.81
CA GLY A 487 6.93 -20.80 -7.44
C GLY A 487 7.66 -22.06 -6.97
N LEU A 488 7.55 -22.41 -5.68
CA LEU A 488 8.12 -23.67 -5.16
C LEU A 488 7.46 -24.92 -5.75
N GLY A 489 6.18 -24.82 -6.11
CA GLY A 489 5.43 -25.90 -6.73
C GLY A 489 5.64 -26.01 -8.24
N VAL A 490 5.50 -24.92 -8.98
CA VAL A 490 5.58 -24.95 -10.47
C VAL A 490 7.00 -24.84 -11.01
N GLN A 491 7.95 -24.36 -10.19
CA GLN A 491 9.38 -24.21 -10.54
C GLN A 491 10.31 -24.88 -9.52
N PRO A 492 10.09 -26.16 -9.15
CA PRO A 492 10.74 -26.80 -8.00
C PRO A 492 12.26 -26.92 -8.09
N GLU A 493 12.84 -26.77 -9.29
CA GLU A 493 14.29 -26.82 -9.53
C GLU A 493 14.98 -25.45 -9.44
N HIS A 494 14.21 -24.36 -9.31
CA HIS A 494 14.76 -23.01 -9.36
C HIS A 494 15.27 -22.51 -8.01
N TRP A 495 14.74 -23.03 -6.92
CA TRP A 495 14.90 -22.49 -5.58
C TRP A 495 15.51 -23.49 -4.62
N ALA A 496 16.35 -23.02 -3.71
CA ALA A 496 16.92 -23.84 -2.65
C ALA A 496 15.95 -23.98 -1.46
N LEU A 497 15.14 -22.94 -1.20
CA LEU A 497 14.08 -22.91 -0.20
C LEU A 497 13.15 -21.71 -0.43
N GLY A 498 12.02 -21.68 0.28
CA GLY A 498 11.09 -20.54 0.25
C GLY A 498 10.68 -20.04 1.63
N VAL A 499 10.42 -18.73 1.71
CA VAL A 499 9.91 -18.05 2.90
C VAL A 499 8.69 -17.24 2.51
N ALA A 500 7.50 -17.67 2.92
CA ALA A 500 6.24 -17.04 2.56
C ALA A 500 5.59 -16.38 3.79
N ALA A 501 5.40 -15.07 3.75
CA ALA A 501 4.70 -14.34 4.79
C ALA A 501 3.26 -14.05 4.35
N VAL A 502 2.28 -14.36 5.20
CA VAL A 502 0.83 -14.13 4.98
C VAL A 502 0.39 -14.44 3.54
N PRO A 503 0.68 -15.64 3.02
CA PRO A 503 0.44 -15.97 1.62
C PRO A 503 -1.03 -16.32 1.33
N VAL A 504 -1.46 -16.19 0.07
CA VAL A 504 -2.56 -16.99 -0.47
C VAL A 504 -1.99 -18.36 -0.86
N ALA A 505 -2.52 -19.44 -0.29
CA ALA A 505 -2.05 -20.82 -0.50
C ALA A 505 -3.10 -21.71 -1.18
N ASP A 506 -4.39 -21.37 -1.05
CA ASP A 506 -5.53 -22.03 -1.68
C ASP A 506 -6.62 -21.00 -1.99
N TYR A 507 -6.76 -20.61 -3.25
CA TYR A 507 -7.73 -19.61 -3.69
C TYR A 507 -9.19 -20.00 -3.49
N HIS A 508 -9.52 -21.29 -3.50
CA HIS A 508 -10.92 -21.70 -3.27
C HIS A 508 -11.35 -21.43 -1.83
N THR A 509 -10.47 -21.72 -0.85
CA THR A 509 -10.74 -21.43 0.56
C THR A 509 -10.56 -19.95 0.86
N ALA A 510 -9.53 -19.29 0.29
CA ALA A 510 -9.31 -17.86 0.46
C ALA A 510 -10.54 -17.05 0.06
N TYR A 511 -11.07 -17.27 -1.15
CA TYR A 511 -12.27 -16.58 -1.66
C TYR A 511 -13.49 -16.75 -0.76
N ALA A 512 -13.64 -17.89 -0.09
CA ALA A 512 -14.77 -18.10 0.83
C ALA A 512 -14.68 -17.24 2.10
N ASP A 513 -13.46 -17.01 2.60
CA ASP A 513 -13.20 -16.49 3.93
C ASP A 513 -12.66 -15.04 3.95
N GLU A 514 -12.15 -14.52 2.82
CA GLU A 514 -11.56 -13.18 2.72
C GLU A 514 -12.62 -12.06 2.66
N MET A 515 -12.19 -10.84 2.94
CA MET A 515 -13.02 -9.64 2.87
C MET A 515 -13.53 -9.36 1.45
N GLU A 516 -14.71 -8.74 1.32
CA GLU A 516 -15.40 -8.53 0.03
C GLU A 516 -14.56 -7.78 -1.01
N ALA A 517 -13.74 -6.82 -0.58
CA ALA A 517 -12.85 -6.09 -1.49
C ALA A 517 -11.87 -7.02 -2.24
N LEU A 518 -11.39 -8.10 -1.60
CA LEU A 518 -10.52 -9.09 -2.24
C LEU A 518 -11.31 -10.07 -3.08
N LYS A 519 -12.51 -10.47 -2.67
CA LYS A 519 -13.41 -11.26 -3.52
C LYS A 519 -13.73 -10.55 -4.84
N SER A 520 -13.94 -9.23 -4.80
CA SER A 520 -14.16 -8.42 -6.00
C SER A 520 -12.92 -8.38 -6.90
N LEU A 521 -11.72 -8.23 -6.30
CA LEU A 521 -10.45 -8.30 -7.03
C LEU A 521 -10.26 -9.68 -7.70
N ASP A 522 -10.51 -10.75 -6.97
CA ASP A 522 -10.40 -12.12 -7.48
C ASP A 522 -11.38 -12.36 -8.64
N ARG A 523 -12.65 -11.93 -8.53
CA ARG A 523 -13.60 -12.00 -9.64
C ARG A 523 -13.09 -11.27 -10.89
N THR A 524 -12.47 -10.12 -10.70
CA THR A 524 -11.87 -9.35 -11.79
C THR A 524 -10.68 -10.07 -12.43
N LEU A 525 -9.75 -10.58 -11.63
CA LEU A 525 -8.52 -11.24 -12.09
C LEU A 525 -8.83 -12.58 -12.79
N PHE A 526 -9.73 -13.37 -12.22
CA PHE A 526 -10.07 -14.69 -12.74
C PHE A 526 -11.20 -14.64 -13.79
N GLY A 527 -11.91 -13.51 -13.90
CA GLY A 527 -13.02 -13.33 -14.83
C GLY A 527 -14.30 -14.05 -14.41
N GLY A 528 -14.52 -14.22 -13.11
CA GLY A 528 -15.70 -14.82 -12.49
C GLY A 528 -15.43 -15.42 -11.13
N THR A 529 -16.46 -15.96 -10.50
CA THR A 529 -16.40 -16.64 -9.20
C THR A 529 -15.73 -18.03 -9.31
N PRO A 530 -15.28 -18.64 -8.18
CA PRO A 530 -14.79 -20.03 -8.18
C PRO A 530 -15.81 -21.06 -8.71
N GLN A 531 -17.10 -20.76 -8.65
CA GLN A 531 -18.16 -21.62 -9.18
C GLN A 531 -18.29 -21.51 -10.70
N GLU A 532 -18.02 -20.35 -11.26
CA GLU A 532 -18.11 -20.06 -12.71
C GLU A 532 -16.86 -20.47 -13.47
N VAL A 533 -15.68 -20.26 -12.88
CA VAL A 533 -14.38 -20.53 -13.51
C VAL A 533 -13.43 -21.34 -12.61
N PRO A 534 -13.85 -22.51 -12.07
CA PRO A 534 -13.14 -23.27 -11.05
C PRO A 534 -11.71 -23.68 -11.48
N GLU A 535 -11.51 -23.95 -12.77
CA GLU A 535 -10.20 -24.33 -13.30
C GLU A 535 -9.16 -23.23 -13.21
N ARG A 536 -9.55 -21.95 -13.29
CA ARG A 536 -8.64 -20.81 -13.16
C ARG A 536 -8.16 -20.66 -11.72
N PHE A 537 -9.07 -20.74 -10.75
CA PHE A 537 -8.73 -20.75 -9.32
C PHE A 537 -7.84 -21.92 -8.96
N THR A 538 -8.14 -23.13 -9.46
CA THR A 538 -7.33 -24.32 -9.24
C THR A 538 -5.92 -24.17 -9.83
N ALA A 539 -5.80 -23.66 -11.06
CA ALA A 539 -4.51 -23.50 -11.73
C ALA A 539 -3.60 -22.46 -11.06
N SER A 540 -4.19 -21.47 -10.37
CA SER A 540 -3.47 -20.42 -9.64
C SER A 540 -3.26 -20.76 -8.16
N SER A 541 -3.88 -21.81 -7.61
CA SER A 541 -3.72 -22.20 -6.20
C SER A 541 -2.40 -22.94 -5.96
N PRO A 542 -1.51 -22.45 -5.07
CA PRO A 542 -0.30 -23.17 -4.65
C PRO A 542 -0.58 -24.59 -4.16
N LEU A 543 -1.70 -24.83 -3.48
CA LEU A 543 -2.13 -26.13 -2.99
C LEU A 543 -2.20 -27.18 -4.11
N THR A 544 -2.54 -26.81 -5.33
CA THR A 544 -2.56 -27.69 -6.51
C THR A 544 -1.19 -28.32 -6.79
N TYR A 545 -0.12 -27.61 -6.48
CA TYR A 545 1.25 -27.99 -6.82
C TYR A 545 2.07 -28.45 -5.62
N VAL A 546 1.48 -28.57 -4.43
CA VAL A 546 2.20 -28.90 -3.19
C VAL A 546 2.95 -30.22 -3.25
N GLU A 547 2.49 -31.21 -4.02
CA GLU A 547 3.18 -32.48 -4.23
C GLU A 547 4.52 -32.32 -4.94
N GLN A 548 4.66 -31.29 -5.76
CA GLN A 548 5.87 -30.99 -6.54
C GLN A 548 6.93 -30.23 -5.73
N VAL A 549 6.57 -29.63 -4.59
CA VAL A 549 7.51 -28.94 -3.68
C VAL A 549 8.59 -29.90 -3.21
N ARG A 550 9.87 -29.54 -3.39
CA ARG A 550 11.03 -30.38 -3.08
C ARG A 550 11.96 -29.80 -2.05
N VAL A 551 11.78 -28.55 -1.70
CA VAL A 551 12.66 -27.77 -0.86
C VAL A 551 11.97 -27.38 0.45
N PRO A 552 12.74 -26.98 1.49
CA PRO A 552 12.16 -26.50 2.74
C PRO A 552 11.31 -25.24 2.56
N VAL A 553 10.20 -25.16 3.29
CA VAL A 553 9.25 -24.05 3.25
C VAL A 553 9.08 -23.46 4.64
N TYR A 554 9.23 -22.15 4.78
CA TYR A 554 8.83 -21.40 5.97
C TYR A 554 7.58 -20.59 5.67
N ILE A 555 6.61 -20.60 6.58
CA ILE A 555 5.37 -19.82 6.44
C ILE A 555 5.16 -19.02 7.73
N SER A 556 4.91 -17.73 7.62
CA SER A 556 4.39 -16.90 8.71
C SER A 556 2.97 -16.44 8.40
N ALA A 557 2.08 -16.45 9.41
CA ALA A 557 0.66 -16.15 9.24
C ALA A 557 0.11 -15.37 10.43
N GLY A 558 -0.65 -14.30 10.15
CA GLY A 558 -1.48 -13.62 11.12
C GLY A 558 -2.77 -14.40 11.39
N VAL A 559 -3.12 -14.62 12.64
CA VAL A 559 -4.33 -15.41 12.96
C VAL A 559 -5.63 -14.61 12.74
N ASN A 560 -5.52 -13.27 12.72
CA ASN A 560 -6.64 -12.34 12.53
C ASN A 560 -6.62 -11.69 11.14
N ASP A 561 -5.92 -12.28 10.17
CA ASP A 561 -5.73 -11.72 8.83
C ASP A 561 -7.01 -11.80 8.00
N PRO A 562 -7.68 -10.67 7.64
CA PRO A 562 -8.90 -10.69 6.84
C PRO A 562 -8.61 -10.71 5.32
N ARG A 563 -7.34 -10.46 4.93
CA ARG A 563 -6.91 -10.42 3.52
C ARG A 563 -6.45 -11.78 3.03
N CYS A 564 -5.71 -12.49 3.88
CA CYS A 564 -5.24 -13.86 3.62
C CYS A 564 -5.63 -14.75 4.80
N PRO A 565 -6.93 -15.11 4.94
CA PRO A 565 -7.46 -15.82 6.11
C PRO A 565 -6.69 -17.10 6.41
N ILE A 566 -6.47 -17.37 7.69
CA ILE A 566 -5.58 -18.44 8.15
C ILE A 566 -5.96 -19.83 7.64
N GLN A 567 -7.27 -20.12 7.41
CA GLN A 567 -7.74 -21.46 7.08
C GLN A 567 -7.13 -22.02 5.79
N GLN A 568 -6.97 -21.20 4.76
CA GLN A 568 -6.37 -21.61 3.48
C GLN A 568 -4.88 -21.94 3.64
N ILE A 569 -4.17 -21.26 4.56
CA ILE A 569 -2.79 -21.56 4.92
C ILE A 569 -2.71 -22.89 5.67
N GLU A 570 -3.63 -23.14 6.61
CA GLU A 570 -3.69 -24.40 7.35
C GLU A 570 -3.95 -25.59 6.43
N ASN A 571 -4.79 -25.45 5.41
CA ASN A 571 -5.01 -26.50 4.41
C ASN A 571 -3.70 -26.86 3.67
N TYR A 572 -2.90 -25.86 3.29
CA TYR A 572 -1.62 -26.06 2.64
C TYR A 572 -0.60 -26.73 3.59
N VAL A 573 -0.52 -26.26 4.84
CA VAL A 573 0.35 -26.83 5.88
C VAL A 573 0.00 -28.29 6.15
N GLN A 574 -1.28 -28.59 6.34
CA GLN A 574 -1.73 -29.99 6.52
C GLN A 574 -1.27 -30.88 5.36
N ARG A 575 -1.35 -30.37 4.12
CA ARG A 575 -0.92 -31.16 2.97
C ARG A 575 0.59 -31.36 2.92
N LEU A 576 1.40 -30.36 3.34
CA LEU A 576 2.85 -30.53 3.51
C LEU A 576 3.17 -31.60 4.56
N GLU A 577 2.46 -31.64 5.69
CA GLU A 577 2.60 -32.65 6.75
C GLU A 577 2.28 -34.06 6.23
N GLU A 578 1.13 -34.23 5.56
CA GLU A 578 0.72 -35.51 4.97
C GLU A 578 1.75 -36.07 3.97
N LEU A 579 2.39 -35.17 3.23
CA LEU A 579 3.42 -35.52 2.24
C LEU A 579 4.84 -35.64 2.84
N GLY A 580 4.99 -35.36 4.13
CA GLY A 580 6.30 -35.38 4.81
C GLY A 580 7.29 -34.36 4.27
N LYS A 581 6.80 -33.21 3.73
CA LYS A 581 7.63 -32.14 3.20
C LYS A 581 8.26 -31.33 4.34
N PRO A 582 9.56 -30.96 4.27
CA PRO A 582 10.18 -30.15 5.32
C PRO A 582 9.57 -28.73 5.33
N HIS A 583 8.99 -28.35 6.45
CA HIS A 583 8.39 -27.01 6.63
C HIS A 583 8.44 -26.57 8.09
N GLU A 584 8.35 -25.24 8.29
CA GLU A 584 8.14 -24.59 9.59
C GLU A 584 7.06 -23.53 9.44
N VAL A 585 6.23 -23.38 10.46
CA VAL A 585 5.12 -22.41 10.45
C VAL A 585 5.17 -21.59 11.72
N TYR A 586 5.10 -20.26 11.56
CA TYR A 586 4.98 -19.30 12.65
C TYR A 586 3.64 -18.58 12.57
N ARG A 587 2.85 -18.68 13.62
CA ARG A 587 1.55 -17.99 13.75
C ARG A 587 1.69 -16.89 14.78
N TYR A 588 1.23 -15.69 14.45
CA TYR A 588 1.28 -14.54 15.36
C TYR A 588 -0.10 -13.92 15.53
N ASP A 589 -0.32 -13.33 16.72
CA ASP A 589 -1.60 -12.74 17.11
C ASP A 589 -1.70 -11.29 16.63
N ALA A 590 -1.95 -11.13 15.34
CA ALA A 590 -2.25 -9.88 14.65
C ALA A 590 -2.87 -10.19 13.27
N GLY A 591 -3.22 -9.15 12.52
CA GLY A 591 -3.79 -9.24 11.16
C GLY A 591 -2.74 -9.49 10.07
N HIS A 592 -2.92 -8.83 8.92
CA HIS A 592 -2.07 -9.00 7.71
C HIS A 592 -0.61 -8.60 7.91
N GLY A 593 -0.28 -7.91 8.98
CA GLY A 593 1.07 -7.56 9.40
C GLY A 593 1.07 -7.10 10.85
N SER A 594 2.23 -7.10 11.51
CA SER A 594 2.34 -6.60 12.87
C SER A 594 2.87 -5.17 12.87
N LEU A 595 2.21 -4.29 13.63
CA LEU A 595 2.69 -2.94 13.92
C LEU A 595 3.59 -2.88 15.17
N VAL A 596 3.82 -4.03 15.84
CA VAL A 596 4.69 -4.17 17.01
C VAL A 596 6.12 -4.46 16.56
N VAL A 597 7.06 -3.58 16.91
CA VAL A 597 8.46 -3.65 16.47
C VAL A 597 9.14 -4.96 16.89
N GLU A 598 8.94 -5.40 18.13
CA GLU A 598 9.55 -6.65 18.64
C GLU A 598 9.01 -7.88 17.92
N GLU A 599 7.75 -7.87 17.52
CA GLU A 599 7.16 -8.96 16.75
C GLU A 599 7.76 -9.02 15.34
N ARG A 600 7.92 -7.87 14.66
CA ARG A 600 8.58 -7.80 13.35
C ARG A 600 10.03 -8.26 13.38
N ILE A 601 10.77 -7.92 14.45
CA ILE A 601 12.14 -8.42 14.69
C ILE A 601 12.13 -9.93 14.88
N ARG A 602 11.17 -10.46 15.64
CA ARG A 602 11.02 -11.89 15.89
C ARG A 602 10.76 -12.66 14.60
N GLN A 603 9.81 -12.19 13.78
CA GLN A 603 9.47 -12.80 12.50
C GLN A 603 10.71 -12.90 11.61
N LEU A 604 11.38 -11.78 11.35
CA LEU A 604 12.56 -11.78 10.48
C LEU A 604 13.73 -12.62 11.05
N ARG A 605 13.91 -12.66 12.37
CA ARG A 605 14.92 -13.51 13.00
C ARG A 605 14.63 -15.00 12.73
N LEU A 606 13.37 -15.43 12.88
CA LEU A 606 12.98 -16.81 12.59
C LEU A 606 13.20 -17.16 11.12
N GLU A 607 12.86 -16.27 10.20
CA GLU A 607 13.10 -16.43 8.77
C GLU A 607 14.59 -16.58 8.44
N ILE A 608 15.44 -15.68 8.94
CA ILE A 608 16.90 -15.73 8.73
C ILE A 608 17.50 -17.00 9.34
N ASP A 609 17.09 -17.39 10.55
CA ASP A 609 17.56 -18.59 11.20
C ASP A 609 17.15 -19.86 10.43
N PHE A 610 15.93 -19.91 9.88
CA PHE A 610 15.47 -20.98 9.01
C PHE A 610 16.32 -21.08 7.74
N VAL A 611 16.49 -19.96 7.03
CA VAL A 611 17.27 -19.90 5.79
C VAL A 611 18.72 -20.37 6.01
N ARG A 612 19.39 -19.84 7.02
CA ARG A 612 20.79 -20.21 7.33
C ARG A 612 20.93 -21.68 7.68
N ARG A 613 20.08 -22.22 8.55
CA ARG A 613 20.12 -23.65 8.93
C ARG A 613 20.04 -24.57 7.72
N HIS A 614 19.15 -24.26 6.78
CA HIS A 614 18.93 -25.12 5.61
C HIS A 614 20.02 -24.97 4.54
N LEU A 615 20.54 -23.77 4.31
CA LEU A 615 21.66 -23.57 3.38
C LEU A 615 22.97 -24.15 3.92
N ASP A 616 23.28 -23.97 5.22
CA ASP A 616 24.48 -24.54 5.84
C ASP A 616 24.45 -26.07 5.88
N ALA A 617 23.28 -26.67 6.06
CA ALA A 617 23.10 -28.12 6.03
C ALA A 617 23.29 -28.70 4.61
N ALA A 618 22.86 -27.98 3.58
CA ALA A 618 23.08 -28.38 2.19
C ALA A 618 24.58 -28.40 1.83
N ASP A 619 25.32 -27.35 2.25
CA ASP A 619 26.78 -27.26 2.02
C ASP A 619 27.54 -28.41 2.76
N ALA A 620 27.12 -28.80 3.97
CA ALA A 620 27.71 -29.89 4.72
C ALA A 620 27.45 -31.28 4.11
N GLY A 621 26.30 -31.47 3.45
CA GLY A 621 25.93 -32.70 2.74
C GLY A 621 26.77 -32.97 1.49
N ASP A 622 27.09 -31.91 0.73
CA ASP A 622 27.94 -32.02 -0.49
C ASP A 622 29.43 -32.28 -0.18
N GLY A 623 29.91 -31.83 0.99
CA GLY A 623 31.31 -32.04 1.42
C GLY A 623 31.64 -33.48 1.84
N GLY A 624 30.66 -34.37 1.97
CA GLY A 624 30.83 -35.76 2.42
C GLY A 624 31.03 -36.80 1.32
N THR A 625 30.99 -36.44 0.04
CA THR A 625 31.08 -37.33 -1.11
C THR A 625 32.28 -37.06 -2.04
N ALA A 626 33.38 -36.44 -1.54
CA ALA A 626 34.64 -36.25 -2.28
C ALA A 626 35.71 -37.26 -1.92
#